data_e3068478e16b35482846d0b5dd53272b
#
_entry.id   e3068478e16b35482846d0b5dd53272b
#
_cell.length_a   1.000
_cell.length_b   1.000
_cell.length_c   1.000
_cell.angle_alpha   90.00
_cell.angle_beta   90.00
_cell.angle_gamma   90.00
#
_symmetry.space_group_name_H-M   'P 1'
#
loop_
_entity.id
_entity.type
_entity.pdbx_description
1 polymer ?
#
loop_
_entity_poly.entity_id
_entity_poly.type
_entity_poly.pdbx_seq_one_letter_code
_entity_poly.pdbx_strand_id
1 'polypeptide(L)'
;QHLGNLSPQERADDAIWQHIAAHEGADEIDVSAELDSFADRADQDPGSYRWSYCRDFGDTRLIVVDSRAARDLTPDHRALVDKAEMDWLDGRMRGGFRHLLVATSLPFLLPMGLHYVESWNEAISQGAWGNRAARAGEKLRQAVDLEHWGAFQNSFRDVAAMATEVADGKRGPAPETITFLSGDVHYSYVSEVERTSGSRIVQAVCSPIRNPLPRLMRSFAAVMSYGLATPIGALVARSAKVPDPPFRWSGIRGPWFDNNLACLEVTPEGLDLWWQ
;
A
#
# COMPACT_ATOMS: atom_id res chain seq x y z
N GLN A 1 -14.22 -12.28 -4.72
CA GLN A 1 -12.81 -11.91 -4.77
C GLN A 1 -11.90 -13.11 -4.96
N HIS A 2 -12.08 -14.20 -4.18
CA HIS A 2 -11.26 -15.41 -4.25
C HIS A 2 -11.02 -15.87 -5.71
N LEU A 3 -12.08 -16.26 -6.44
CA LEU A 3 -11.97 -16.74 -7.83
C LEU A 3 -11.42 -15.67 -8.79
N GLY A 4 -11.65 -14.39 -8.51
CA GLY A 4 -11.14 -13.29 -9.33
C GLY A 4 -9.63 -13.07 -9.18
N ASN A 5 -9.04 -13.46 -8.05
CA ASN A 5 -7.61 -13.32 -7.79
C ASN A 5 -6.78 -14.46 -8.42
N LEU A 6 -7.40 -15.61 -8.68
CA LEU A 6 -6.70 -16.77 -9.23
C LEU A 6 -6.34 -16.57 -10.71
N SER A 7 -5.13 -16.99 -11.09
CA SER A 7 -4.77 -17.19 -12.48
C SER A 7 -5.61 -18.31 -13.11
N PRO A 8 -5.68 -18.43 -14.45
CA PRO A 8 -6.39 -19.54 -15.08
C PRO A 8 -5.93 -20.92 -14.61
N GLN A 9 -4.64 -21.09 -14.34
CA GLN A 9 -4.06 -22.35 -13.86
C GLN A 9 -4.49 -22.63 -12.41
N GLU A 10 -4.29 -21.66 -11.51
CA GLU A 10 -4.70 -21.79 -10.10
C GLU A 10 -6.20 -22.01 -9.98
N ARG A 11 -7.01 -21.39 -10.86
CA ARG A 11 -8.46 -21.59 -10.89
C ARG A 11 -8.85 -23.01 -11.28
N ALA A 12 -8.13 -23.63 -12.20
CA ALA A 12 -8.42 -25.01 -12.61
C ALA A 12 -8.23 -26.02 -11.47
N ASP A 13 -7.33 -25.71 -10.52
CA ASP A 13 -7.04 -26.56 -9.35
C ASP A 13 -7.89 -26.18 -8.12
N ASP A 14 -8.70 -25.13 -8.20
CA ASP A 14 -9.52 -24.64 -7.09
C ASP A 14 -10.81 -25.45 -6.92
N ALA A 15 -11.06 -25.94 -5.71
CA ALA A 15 -12.20 -26.81 -5.42
C ALA A 15 -13.57 -26.12 -5.62
N ILE A 16 -13.67 -24.82 -5.28
CA ILE A 16 -14.91 -24.05 -5.48
C ILE A 16 -15.16 -23.87 -6.97
N TRP A 17 -14.12 -23.54 -7.74
CA TRP A 17 -14.22 -23.41 -9.18
C TRP A 17 -14.60 -24.73 -9.85
N GLN A 18 -13.97 -25.84 -9.46
CA GLN A 18 -14.29 -27.19 -9.99
C GLN A 18 -15.74 -27.54 -9.72
N HIS A 19 -16.27 -27.26 -8.54
CA HIS A 19 -17.68 -27.51 -8.22
C HIS A 19 -18.60 -26.68 -9.11
N ILE A 20 -18.32 -25.37 -9.27
CA ILE A 20 -19.08 -24.49 -10.16
C ILE A 20 -18.98 -24.94 -11.62
N ALA A 21 -17.78 -25.27 -12.10
CA ALA A 21 -17.55 -25.67 -13.49
C ALA A 21 -18.15 -27.03 -13.86
N ALA A 22 -18.32 -27.91 -12.88
CA ALA A 22 -18.97 -29.22 -13.06
C ALA A 22 -20.50 -29.14 -13.12
N HIS A 23 -21.09 -28.00 -12.79
CA HIS A 23 -22.54 -27.81 -12.84
C HIS A 23 -23.01 -27.56 -14.27
N GLU A 24 -23.78 -28.51 -14.84
CA GLU A 24 -24.29 -28.46 -16.21
C GLU A 24 -25.69 -27.82 -16.34
N GLY A 25 -26.31 -27.42 -15.23
CA GLY A 25 -27.63 -26.83 -15.18
C GLY A 25 -27.66 -25.33 -15.44
N ALA A 26 -28.85 -24.81 -15.74
CA ALA A 26 -29.14 -23.36 -15.75
C ALA A 26 -29.59 -22.86 -14.37
N ASP A 27 -29.74 -23.78 -13.42
CA ASP A 27 -30.18 -23.48 -12.05
C ASP A 27 -29.04 -22.92 -11.20
N GLU A 28 -29.39 -22.28 -10.11
CA GLU A 28 -28.42 -21.79 -9.11
C GLU A 28 -27.72 -22.97 -8.43
N ILE A 29 -26.42 -22.83 -8.17
CA ILE A 29 -25.63 -23.77 -7.41
C ILE A 29 -25.30 -23.18 -6.03
N ASP A 30 -25.49 -23.97 -4.99
CA ASP A 30 -25.13 -23.61 -3.63
C ASP A 30 -23.68 -24.09 -3.34
N VAL A 31 -22.79 -23.13 -3.12
CA VAL A 31 -21.39 -23.33 -2.73
C VAL A 31 -21.08 -22.76 -1.34
N SER A 32 -22.12 -22.55 -0.52
CA SER A 32 -21.98 -21.92 0.81
C SER A 32 -21.04 -22.73 1.71
N ALA A 33 -21.13 -24.06 1.72
CA ALA A 33 -20.29 -24.89 2.57
C ALA A 33 -18.79 -24.78 2.22
N GLU A 34 -18.45 -24.73 0.94
CA GLU A 34 -17.08 -24.55 0.46
C GLU A 34 -16.57 -23.14 0.78
N LEU A 35 -17.40 -22.11 0.61
CA LEU A 35 -17.05 -20.74 0.95
C LEU A 35 -16.86 -20.54 2.44
N ASP A 36 -17.73 -21.11 3.29
CA ASP A 36 -17.60 -21.06 4.74
C ASP A 36 -16.30 -21.75 5.18
N SER A 37 -16.04 -22.95 4.66
CA SER A 37 -14.80 -23.67 4.94
C SER A 37 -13.53 -22.93 4.47
N PHE A 38 -13.61 -22.25 3.34
CA PHE A 38 -12.54 -21.39 2.86
C PHE A 38 -12.33 -20.17 3.77
N ALA A 39 -13.43 -19.50 4.17
CA ALA A 39 -13.40 -18.34 5.02
C ALA A 39 -12.83 -18.66 6.40
N ASP A 40 -13.30 -19.75 7.03
CA ASP A 40 -12.79 -20.22 8.32
C ASP A 40 -11.29 -20.54 8.26
N ARG A 41 -10.83 -21.21 7.21
CA ARG A 41 -9.40 -21.49 7.05
C ARG A 41 -8.58 -20.22 6.87
N ALA A 42 -9.02 -19.28 6.03
CA ALA A 42 -8.33 -18.03 5.78
C ALA A 42 -8.29 -17.12 7.03
N ASP A 43 -9.30 -17.21 7.91
CA ASP A 43 -9.36 -16.49 9.18
C ASP A 43 -8.43 -17.12 10.23
N GLN A 44 -8.46 -18.43 10.38
CA GLN A 44 -7.64 -19.16 11.37
C GLN A 44 -6.16 -19.24 10.99
N ASP A 45 -5.87 -19.29 9.69
CA ASP A 45 -4.50 -19.32 9.15
C ASP A 45 -4.36 -18.33 7.99
N PRO A 46 -4.04 -17.05 8.30
CA PRO A 46 -3.87 -16.00 7.28
C PRO A 46 -2.83 -16.34 6.20
N GLY A 47 -1.83 -17.18 6.52
CA GLY A 47 -0.83 -17.67 5.56
C GLY A 47 -1.36 -18.71 4.58
N SER A 48 -2.55 -19.29 4.83
CA SER A 48 -3.14 -20.32 3.96
C SER A 48 -3.64 -19.81 2.62
N TYR A 49 -3.79 -18.50 2.46
CA TYR A 49 -4.26 -17.88 1.22
C TYR A 49 -3.61 -16.52 0.97
N ARG A 50 -3.20 -16.29 -0.30
CA ARG A 50 -2.68 -14.99 -0.73
C ARG A 50 -3.82 -14.15 -1.32
N TRP A 51 -4.08 -13.00 -0.71
CA TRP A 51 -5.06 -12.03 -1.21
C TRP A 51 -4.50 -11.10 -2.28
N SER A 52 -3.18 -10.95 -2.34
CA SER A 52 -2.50 -10.18 -3.38
C SER A 52 -2.59 -10.88 -4.73
N TYR A 53 -2.69 -10.08 -5.78
CA TYR A 53 -2.74 -10.60 -7.15
C TYR A 53 -2.09 -9.64 -8.15
N CYS A 54 -1.78 -10.17 -9.33
CA CYS A 54 -1.18 -9.43 -10.43
C CYS A 54 -1.98 -9.64 -11.71
N ARG A 55 -2.18 -8.58 -12.49
CA ARG A 55 -2.84 -8.61 -13.81
C ARG A 55 -2.07 -7.77 -14.79
N ASP A 56 -1.92 -8.29 -16.00
CA ASP A 56 -1.36 -7.57 -17.14
C ASP A 56 -2.48 -7.16 -18.10
N PHE A 57 -2.53 -5.89 -18.43
CA PHE A 57 -3.47 -5.26 -19.38
C PHE A 57 -2.62 -4.66 -20.52
N GLY A 58 -2.29 -5.47 -21.52
CA GLY A 58 -1.35 -5.08 -22.56
C GLY A 58 0.03 -4.80 -21.97
N ASP A 59 0.48 -3.56 -22.08
CA ASP A 59 1.75 -3.07 -21.58
C ASP A 59 1.68 -2.46 -20.17
N THR A 60 0.52 -2.56 -19.52
CA THR A 60 0.29 -2.06 -18.16
C THR A 60 0.14 -3.24 -17.19
N ARG A 61 0.94 -3.24 -16.13
CA ARG A 61 0.85 -4.22 -15.04
C ARG A 61 0.19 -3.61 -13.82
N LEU A 62 -0.85 -4.27 -13.32
CA LEU A 62 -1.47 -3.99 -12.03
C LEU A 62 -1.07 -5.06 -11.02
N ILE A 63 -0.46 -4.63 -9.91
CA ILE A 63 -0.20 -5.45 -8.73
C ILE A 63 -1.08 -4.91 -7.61
N VAL A 64 -1.90 -5.77 -7.00
CA VAL A 64 -2.68 -5.44 -5.80
C VAL A 64 -2.06 -6.17 -4.64
N VAL A 65 -1.59 -5.42 -3.64
CA VAL A 65 -0.87 -5.94 -2.47
C VAL A 65 -1.81 -5.94 -1.27
N ASP A 66 -1.95 -7.09 -0.65
CA ASP A 66 -2.62 -7.20 0.65
C ASP A 66 -1.71 -6.66 1.75
N SER A 67 -2.04 -5.49 2.24
CA SER A 67 -1.37 -4.82 3.34
C SER A 67 -2.14 -4.97 4.67
N ARG A 68 -3.07 -5.92 4.77
CA ARG A 68 -3.93 -6.14 5.93
C ARG A 68 -3.79 -7.52 6.55
N ALA A 69 -4.05 -8.60 5.79
CA ALA A 69 -4.08 -9.97 6.33
C ALA A 69 -2.67 -10.51 6.62
N ALA A 70 -1.67 -10.17 5.78
CA ALA A 70 -0.30 -10.68 5.90
C ALA A 70 0.62 -9.83 6.79
N ARG A 71 0.07 -9.00 7.69
CA ARG A 71 0.87 -8.20 8.63
C ARG A 71 1.52 -9.06 9.70
N ASP A 72 2.82 -8.87 9.93
CA ASP A 72 3.51 -9.36 11.12
C ASP A 72 3.59 -8.24 12.17
N LEU A 73 2.89 -8.41 13.28
CA LEU A 73 2.87 -7.47 14.40
C LEU A 73 3.74 -7.95 15.59
N THR A 74 4.49 -9.04 15.39
CA THR A 74 5.39 -9.57 16.41
C THR A 74 6.43 -8.51 16.77
N PRO A 75 6.66 -8.21 18.06
CA PRO A 75 7.72 -7.31 18.48
C PRO A 75 9.06 -7.70 17.82
N ASP A 76 9.85 -6.73 17.41
CA ASP A 76 11.14 -6.86 16.72
C ASP A 76 11.10 -7.42 15.29
N HIS A 77 9.96 -7.95 14.83
CA HIS A 77 9.78 -8.50 13.49
C HIS A 77 8.65 -7.82 12.70
N ARG A 78 8.19 -6.66 13.15
CA ARG A 78 7.07 -5.95 12.55
C ARG A 78 7.28 -5.72 11.06
N ALA A 79 6.32 -6.21 10.26
CA ALA A 79 6.29 -6.03 8.81
C ALA A 79 4.85 -5.75 8.33
N LEU A 80 4.68 -4.87 7.36
CA LEU A 80 3.38 -4.59 6.78
C LEU A 80 2.89 -5.73 5.90
N VAL A 81 3.82 -6.43 5.29
CA VAL A 81 3.62 -7.68 4.56
C VAL A 81 4.69 -8.67 5.01
N ASP A 82 4.34 -9.93 5.11
CA ASP A 82 5.27 -10.97 5.50
C ASP A 82 6.35 -11.24 4.42
N LYS A 83 7.31 -12.10 4.76
CA LYS A 83 8.41 -12.41 3.84
C LYS A 83 7.93 -13.09 2.55
N ALA A 84 6.96 -13.98 2.62
CA ALA A 84 6.46 -14.70 1.46
C ALA A 84 5.75 -13.76 0.48
N GLU A 85 5.01 -12.78 1.03
CA GLU A 85 4.35 -11.73 0.27
C GLU A 85 5.35 -10.75 -0.33
N MET A 86 6.41 -10.38 0.41
CA MET A 86 7.47 -9.51 -0.09
C MET A 86 8.26 -10.17 -1.23
N ASP A 87 8.60 -11.45 -1.11
CA ASP A 87 9.27 -12.23 -2.14
C ASP A 87 8.38 -12.35 -3.41
N TRP A 88 7.08 -12.54 -3.23
CA TRP A 88 6.12 -12.54 -4.34
C TRP A 88 6.06 -11.18 -5.04
N LEU A 89 5.95 -10.09 -4.28
CA LEU A 89 5.93 -8.72 -4.80
C LEU A 89 7.22 -8.42 -5.58
N ASP A 90 8.38 -8.79 -5.03
CA ASP A 90 9.69 -8.63 -5.71
C ASP A 90 9.69 -9.30 -7.08
N GLY A 91 9.16 -10.52 -7.17
CA GLY A 91 9.05 -11.23 -8.43
C GLY A 91 8.11 -10.55 -9.43
N ARG A 92 6.99 -9.97 -8.96
CA ARG A 92 6.00 -9.30 -9.82
C ARG A 92 6.44 -7.90 -10.29
N MET A 93 7.31 -7.23 -9.55
CA MET A 93 7.91 -5.95 -9.95
C MET A 93 9.04 -6.10 -10.97
N ARG A 94 9.20 -7.29 -11.59
CA ARG A 94 10.18 -7.56 -12.65
C ARG A 94 9.49 -7.73 -13.99
N GLY A 95 10.12 -7.28 -15.07
CA GLY A 95 9.64 -7.49 -16.44
C GLY A 95 9.59 -6.22 -17.27
N GLY A 96 9.06 -6.35 -18.49
CA GLY A 96 8.86 -5.24 -19.43
C GLY A 96 7.39 -4.83 -19.43
N PHE A 97 7.08 -3.70 -18.84
CA PHE A 97 5.77 -3.03 -18.88
C PHE A 97 6.01 -1.54 -19.05
N ARG A 98 5.08 -0.87 -19.72
CA ARG A 98 5.13 0.57 -19.92
C ARG A 98 4.69 1.32 -18.66
N HIS A 99 3.66 0.80 -17.98
CA HIS A 99 3.14 1.35 -16.74
C HIS A 99 3.06 0.26 -15.66
N LEU A 100 3.58 0.56 -14.47
CA LEU A 100 3.44 -0.27 -13.29
C LEU A 100 2.50 0.41 -12.30
N LEU A 101 1.36 -0.23 -12.04
CA LEU A 101 0.39 0.19 -11.03
C LEU A 101 0.52 -0.73 -9.82
N VAL A 102 0.75 -0.17 -8.63
CA VAL A 102 0.83 -0.92 -7.38
C VAL A 102 -0.27 -0.41 -6.45
N ALA A 103 -1.32 -1.20 -6.30
CA ALA A 103 -2.45 -0.86 -5.44
C ALA A 103 -2.30 -1.50 -4.06
N THR A 104 -2.54 -0.72 -3.02
CA THR A 104 -2.52 -1.14 -1.61
C THR A 104 -3.57 -0.36 -0.84
N SER A 105 -4.15 -0.91 0.23
CA SER A 105 -5.19 -0.21 0.99
C SER A 105 -4.66 1.09 1.60
N LEU A 106 -3.42 1.09 2.08
CA LEU A 106 -2.77 2.21 2.75
C LEU A 106 -1.78 2.93 1.82
N PRO A 107 -1.69 4.27 1.86
CA PRO A 107 -0.72 5.01 1.06
C PRO A 107 0.72 4.60 1.35
N PHE A 108 1.47 4.29 0.28
CA PHE A 108 2.90 4.04 0.36
C PHE A 108 3.67 5.34 0.67
N LEU A 109 3.36 6.42 -0.03
CA LEU A 109 3.93 7.75 0.21
C LEU A 109 2.93 8.65 0.93
N LEU A 110 2.92 8.62 2.25
CA LEU A 110 2.23 9.62 3.06
C LEU A 110 2.86 11.00 2.88
N PRO A 111 2.13 12.12 3.12
CA PRO A 111 2.78 13.41 3.32
C PRO A 111 3.98 13.30 4.26
N MET A 112 5.12 13.90 3.88
CA MET A 112 6.40 13.69 4.56
C MET A 112 6.34 13.91 6.08
N GLY A 113 5.53 14.90 6.52
CA GLY A 113 5.35 15.18 7.95
C GLY A 113 4.71 13.98 8.70
N LEU A 114 3.68 13.36 8.10
CA LEU A 114 3.03 12.17 8.67
C LEU A 114 3.96 10.96 8.63
N HIS A 115 4.69 10.76 7.54
CA HIS A 115 5.67 9.69 7.43
C HIS A 115 6.71 9.75 8.56
N TYR A 116 7.24 10.94 8.86
CA TYR A 116 8.18 11.11 9.97
C TYR A 116 7.54 10.87 11.35
N VAL A 117 6.28 11.23 11.56
CA VAL A 117 5.57 10.93 12.81
C VAL A 117 5.40 9.43 12.98
N GLU A 118 5.02 8.71 11.93
CA GLU A 118 4.86 7.25 12.00
C GLU A 118 6.18 6.52 12.23
N SER A 119 7.22 6.88 11.49
CA SER A 119 8.55 6.27 11.63
C SER A 119 9.17 6.56 12.99
N TRP A 120 8.98 7.78 13.52
CA TRP A 120 9.36 8.12 14.89
C TRP A 120 8.59 7.26 15.92
N ASN A 121 7.27 7.15 15.76
CA ASN A 121 6.45 6.38 16.68
C ASN A 121 6.82 4.89 16.68
N GLU A 122 7.10 4.31 15.52
CA GLU A 122 7.60 2.95 15.39
C GLU A 122 8.90 2.77 16.20
N ALA A 123 9.89 3.64 15.99
CA ALA A 123 11.17 3.57 16.70
C ALA A 123 11.00 3.72 18.22
N ILE A 124 10.12 4.64 18.67
CA ILE A 124 9.83 4.81 20.10
C ILE A 124 9.17 3.54 20.66
N SER A 125 8.19 2.98 19.96
CA SER A 125 7.48 1.75 20.37
C SER A 125 8.44 0.55 20.45
N GLN A 126 9.50 0.54 19.64
CA GLN A 126 10.60 -0.44 19.68
C GLN A 126 11.69 -0.11 20.73
N GLY A 127 11.51 0.95 21.53
CA GLY A 127 12.37 1.23 22.68
C GLY A 127 13.47 2.24 22.44
N ALA A 128 13.48 3.00 21.35
CA ALA A 128 14.54 4.01 21.07
C ALA A 128 14.75 5.02 22.20
N TRP A 129 13.70 5.32 22.99
CA TRP A 129 13.77 6.21 24.17
C TRP A 129 13.52 5.44 25.49
N GLY A 130 13.68 4.10 25.47
CA GLY A 130 13.53 3.23 26.63
C GLY A 130 12.10 2.78 26.90
N ASN A 131 11.93 1.84 27.82
CA ASN A 131 10.70 1.07 28.03
C ASN A 131 9.45 1.89 28.42
N ARG A 132 9.63 3.04 29.11
CA ARG A 132 8.48 3.91 29.46
C ARG A 132 7.96 4.63 28.23
N ALA A 133 8.85 5.13 27.39
CA ALA A 133 8.50 5.76 26.13
C ALA A 133 7.90 4.73 25.14
N ALA A 134 8.42 3.50 25.10
CA ALA A 134 7.88 2.42 24.27
C ALA A 134 6.40 2.15 24.57
N ARG A 135 6.04 2.04 25.86
CA ARG A 135 4.63 1.86 26.27
C ARG A 135 3.74 3.06 25.91
N ALA A 136 4.27 4.27 25.99
CA ALA A 136 3.52 5.47 25.61
C ALA A 136 3.37 5.56 24.07
N GLY A 137 4.42 5.24 23.32
CA GLY A 137 4.41 5.17 21.87
C GLY A 137 3.39 4.16 21.33
N GLU A 138 3.34 2.97 21.94
CA GLU A 138 2.38 1.93 21.57
C GLU A 138 0.92 2.36 21.85
N LYS A 139 0.67 3.02 22.99
CA LYS A 139 -0.67 3.59 23.28
C LYS A 139 -1.05 4.68 22.28
N LEU A 140 -0.10 5.54 21.91
CA LEU A 140 -0.33 6.58 20.90
C LEU A 140 -0.65 5.94 19.55
N ARG A 141 0.13 4.94 19.12
CA ARG A 141 -0.06 4.22 17.88
C ARG A 141 -1.48 3.65 17.76
N GLN A 142 -1.97 3.01 18.83
CA GLN A 142 -3.33 2.45 18.88
C GLN A 142 -4.42 3.53 18.93
N ALA A 143 -4.16 4.66 19.61
CA ALA A 143 -5.17 5.70 19.80
C ALA A 143 -5.44 6.52 18.53
N VAL A 144 -4.44 6.67 17.65
CA VAL A 144 -4.53 7.49 16.43
C VAL A 144 -4.25 6.69 15.15
N ASP A 145 -4.25 5.36 15.26
CA ASP A 145 -4.19 4.41 14.15
C ASP A 145 -2.98 4.62 13.22
N LEU A 146 -1.77 4.74 13.82
CA LEU A 146 -0.52 4.88 13.07
C LEU A 146 -0.10 3.50 12.53
N GLU A 147 -0.63 3.13 11.38
CA GLU A 147 -0.44 1.80 10.80
C GLU A 147 -0.14 1.78 9.30
N HIS A 148 0.22 2.93 8.72
CA HIS A 148 0.61 3.00 7.32
C HIS A 148 2.05 2.50 7.09
N TRP A 149 2.50 2.54 5.84
CA TRP A 149 3.85 2.10 5.47
C TRP A 149 4.97 2.80 6.26
N GLY A 150 4.74 4.06 6.67
CA GLY A 150 5.66 4.82 7.52
C GLY A 150 5.89 4.21 8.91
N ALA A 151 4.94 3.44 9.43
CA ALA A 151 5.01 2.72 10.71
C ALA A 151 5.62 1.31 10.60
N PHE A 152 6.10 0.93 9.40
CA PHE A 152 6.75 -0.34 9.09
C PHE A 152 7.98 -0.08 8.21
N GLN A 153 9.00 0.53 8.81
CA GLN A 153 10.15 1.08 8.07
C GLN A 153 10.92 0.05 7.26
N ASN A 154 11.02 -1.20 7.72
CA ASN A 154 11.67 -2.26 6.96
C ASN A 154 10.91 -2.53 5.66
N SER A 155 9.60 -2.81 5.74
CA SER A 155 8.75 -3.05 4.56
C SER A 155 8.73 -1.85 3.61
N PHE A 156 8.65 -0.61 4.15
CA PHE A 156 8.72 0.61 3.36
C PHE A 156 10.03 0.70 2.56
N ARG A 157 11.17 0.44 3.21
CA ARG A 157 12.50 0.52 2.58
C ARG A 157 12.69 -0.54 1.50
N ASP A 158 12.22 -1.75 1.75
CA ASP A 158 12.31 -2.84 0.78
C ASP A 158 11.52 -2.51 -0.49
N VAL A 159 10.27 -2.05 -0.36
CA VAL A 159 9.45 -1.64 -1.51
C VAL A 159 10.02 -0.39 -2.20
N ALA A 160 10.57 0.56 -1.43
CA ALA A 160 11.23 1.74 -2.00
C ALA A 160 12.47 1.37 -2.82
N ALA A 161 13.26 0.40 -2.35
CA ALA A 161 14.41 -0.13 -3.10
C ALA A 161 13.96 -0.81 -4.40
N MET A 162 12.93 -1.68 -4.32
CA MET A 162 12.34 -2.32 -5.50
C MET A 162 11.85 -1.31 -6.52
N ALA A 163 11.07 -0.31 -6.08
CA ALA A 163 10.54 0.74 -6.97
C ALA A 163 11.66 1.56 -7.61
N THR A 164 12.72 1.85 -6.87
CA THR A 164 13.90 2.55 -7.38
C THR A 164 14.63 1.72 -8.44
N GLU A 165 14.84 0.43 -8.18
CA GLU A 165 15.50 -0.47 -9.12
C GLU A 165 14.69 -0.66 -10.41
N VAL A 166 13.36 -0.74 -10.31
CA VAL A 166 12.46 -0.75 -11.47
C VAL A 166 12.60 0.55 -12.26
N ALA A 167 12.53 1.68 -11.56
CA ALA A 167 12.62 3.00 -12.19
C ALA A 167 13.98 3.25 -12.86
N ASP A 168 15.05 2.63 -12.36
CA ASP A 168 16.40 2.69 -12.92
C ASP A 168 16.65 1.66 -14.03
N GLY A 169 15.67 0.82 -14.37
CA GLY A 169 15.83 -0.23 -15.38
C GLY A 169 16.69 -1.42 -14.94
N LYS A 170 16.91 -1.59 -13.62
CA LYS A 170 17.71 -2.70 -13.08
C LYS A 170 16.93 -4.01 -12.96
N ARG A 171 15.62 -3.96 -13.15
CA ARG A 171 14.70 -5.12 -13.04
C ARG A 171 14.02 -5.49 -14.35
N GLY A 172 14.44 -4.92 -15.46
CA GLY A 172 13.89 -4.95 -16.80
C GLY A 172 13.92 -3.55 -17.40
N PRO A 173 13.39 -3.34 -18.62
CA PRO A 173 13.25 -2.00 -19.18
C PRO A 173 12.52 -1.08 -18.21
N ALA A 174 13.05 0.12 -17.97
CA ALA A 174 12.41 1.08 -17.11
C ALA A 174 11.02 1.48 -17.66
N PRO A 175 9.93 1.37 -16.87
CA PRO A 175 8.62 1.82 -17.29
C PRO A 175 8.57 3.35 -17.41
N GLU A 176 7.58 3.89 -18.08
CA GLU A 176 7.34 5.34 -18.07
C GLU A 176 6.92 5.82 -16.68
N THR A 177 6.05 5.06 -16.01
CA THR A 177 5.55 5.40 -14.69
C THR A 177 5.46 4.19 -13.76
N ILE A 178 5.69 4.46 -12.48
CA ILE A 178 5.35 3.58 -11.36
C ILE A 178 4.35 4.35 -10.51
N THR A 179 3.11 3.88 -10.45
CA THR A 179 2.03 4.59 -9.75
C THR A 179 1.49 3.73 -8.61
N PHE A 180 1.68 4.21 -7.39
CA PHE A 180 1.04 3.64 -6.20
C PHE A 180 -0.38 4.18 -6.10
N LEU A 181 -1.36 3.29 -5.92
CA LEU A 181 -2.77 3.60 -5.78
C LEU A 181 -3.25 3.19 -4.39
N SER A 182 -4.00 4.05 -3.71
CA SER A 182 -4.52 3.73 -2.38
C SER A 182 -5.69 4.60 -1.95
N GLY A 183 -6.25 4.30 -0.78
CA GLY A 183 -7.30 5.06 -0.13
C GLY A 183 -7.04 5.19 1.38
N ASP A 184 -8.06 4.94 2.20
CA ASP A 184 -8.09 4.75 3.65
C ASP A 184 -7.80 5.99 4.53
N VAL A 185 -7.10 6.99 4.05
CA VAL A 185 -6.67 8.16 4.85
C VAL A 185 -7.71 9.28 4.95
N HIS A 186 -8.89 9.10 4.36
CA HIS A 186 -10.02 10.06 4.42
C HIS A 186 -9.72 11.44 3.81
N TYR A 187 -8.75 11.54 2.92
CA TYR A 187 -8.49 12.69 2.03
C TYR A 187 -7.72 12.22 0.80
N SER A 188 -7.85 12.96 -0.28
CA SER A 188 -7.19 12.64 -1.54
C SER A 188 -6.01 13.54 -1.82
N TYR A 189 -4.98 13.01 -2.45
CA TYR A 189 -3.80 13.77 -2.85
C TYR A 189 -2.99 13.03 -3.91
N VAL A 190 -2.07 13.75 -4.52
CA VAL A 190 -1.01 13.17 -5.35
C VAL A 190 0.35 13.63 -4.83
N SER A 191 1.25 12.67 -4.69
CA SER A 191 2.67 12.94 -4.37
C SER A 191 3.57 12.33 -5.43
N GLU A 192 4.73 12.92 -5.63
CA GLU A 192 5.73 12.44 -6.59
C GLU A 192 7.10 12.39 -5.93
N VAL A 193 7.86 11.33 -6.22
CA VAL A 193 9.25 11.17 -5.76
C VAL A 193 10.15 12.11 -6.56
N GLU A 194 11.02 12.82 -5.87
CA GLU A 194 12.02 13.71 -6.47
C GLU A 194 13.12 12.90 -7.14
N ARG A 195 13.10 12.85 -8.48
CA ARG A 195 14.07 12.10 -9.30
C ARG A 195 14.55 12.95 -10.47
N THR A 196 15.80 12.79 -10.83
CA THR A 196 16.43 13.48 -11.98
C THR A 196 16.47 12.64 -13.25
N SER A 197 16.23 11.32 -13.13
CA SER A 197 16.25 10.37 -14.26
C SER A 197 15.46 9.11 -13.93
N GLY A 198 15.20 8.29 -14.93
CA GLY A 198 14.43 7.06 -14.82
C GLY A 198 12.92 7.32 -14.80
N SER A 199 12.15 6.31 -14.40
CA SER A 199 10.70 6.37 -14.35
C SER A 199 10.21 7.36 -13.32
N ARG A 200 9.06 7.99 -13.57
CA ARG A 200 8.33 8.74 -12.55
C ARG A 200 7.74 7.77 -11.52
N ILE A 201 7.86 8.10 -10.24
CA ILE A 201 7.22 7.34 -9.14
C ILE A 201 6.22 8.26 -8.48
N VAL A 202 4.94 7.88 -8.56
CA VAL A 202 3.80 8.70 -8.14
C VAL A 202 2.95 7.92 -7.14
N GLN A 203 2.44 8.60 -6.13
CA GLN A 203 1.36 8.12 -5.27
C GLN A 203 0.09 8.87 -5.60
N ALA A 204 -0.97 8.16 -5.93
CA ALA A 204 -2.31 8.70 -6.06
C ALA A 204 -3.23 8.11 -4.99
N VAL A 205 -3.88 8.99 -4.24
CA VAL A 205 -4.80 8.62 -3.15
C VAL A 205 -6.18 9.13 -3.47
N CYS A 206 -7.18 8.24 -3.39
CA CYS A 206 -8.59 8.58 -3.51
C CYS A 206 -9.34 8.13 -2.25
N SER A 207 -9.78 9.09 -1.44
CA SER A 207 -10.54 8.87 -0.20
C SER A 207 -11.04 10.22 0.33
N PRO A 208 -12.23 10.28 0.93
CA PRO A 208 -13.21 9.23 1.09
C PRO A 208 -14.25 9.24 -0.05
N ILE A 209 -14.95 8.11 -0.22
CA ILE A 209 -16.16 8.09 -1.03
C ILE A 209 -17.38 8.56 -0.24
N ARG A 210 -17.39 8.40 1.10
CA ARG A 210 -18.53 8.76 1.95
C ARG A 210 -18.19 9.26 3.36
N ASN A 211 -17.02 9.03 3.87
CA ASN A 211 -16.71 9.25 5.29
C ASN A 211 -15.57 10.27 5.47
N PRO A 212 -15.84 11.58 5.32
CA PRO A 212 -14.82 12.61 5.40
C PRO A 212 -14.29 12.78 6.83
N LEU A 213 -13.04 13.21 6.99
CA LEU A 213 -12.43 13.52 8.27
C LEU A 213 -13.20 14.59 9.04
N PRO A 214 -13.29 14.49 10.39
CA PRO A 214 -13.73 15.59 11.25
C PRO A 214 -12.87 16.84 11.03
N ARG A 215 -13.47 18.04 11.20
CA ARG A 215 -12.80 19.33 10.90
C ARG A 215 -11.43 19.50 11.57
N LEU A 216 -11.30 19.09 12.84
CA LEU A 216 -10.02 19.18 13.56
C LEU A 216 -8.94 18.29 12.90
N MET A 217 -9.32 17.08 12.52
CA MET A 217 -8.40 16.14 11.84
C MET A 217 -8.02 16.62 10.44
N ARG A 218 -8.94 17.28 9.72
CA ARG A 218 -8.62 17.94 8.42
C ARG A 218 -7.55 18.99 8.59
N SER A 219 -7.67 19.86 9.61
CA SER A 219 -6.68 20.92 9.88
C SER A 219 -5.31 20.31 10.22
N PHE A 220 -5.27 19.26 11.02
CA PHE A 220 -4.03 18.55 11.34
C PHE A 220 -3.41 17.94 10.08
N ALA A 221 -4.20 17.18 9.31
CA ALA A 221 -3.73 16.54 8.07
C ALA A 221 -3.23 17.57 7.05
N ALA A 222 -3.91 18.72 6.93
CA ALA A 222 -3.48 19.83 6.08
C ALA A 222 -2.11 20.37 6.51
N VAL A 223 -1.93 20.69 7.80
CA VAL A 223 -0.64 21.20 8.33
C VAL A 223 0.48 20.18 8.05
N MET A 224 0.23 18.90 8.27
CA MET A 224 1.21 17.84 8.02
C MET A 224 1.51 17.65 6.53
N SER A 225 0.57 17.99 5.64
CA SER A 225 0.70 17.87 4.19
C SER A 225 1.44 19.05 3.54
N TYR A 226 1.33 20.26 4.09
CA TYR A 226 1.91 21.49 3.51
C TYR A 226 3.38 21.75 3.83
N GLY A 227 4.11 20.73 4.28
CA GLY A 227 5.56 20.78 4.37
C GLY A 227 6.16 21.53 5.56
N LEU A 228 5.40 22.33 6.31
CA LEU A 228 5.88 23.02 7.52
C LEU A 228 6.26 22.02 8.64
N ALA A 229 5.56 20.90 8.70
CA ALA A 229 5.84 19.84 9.66
C ALA A 229 7.04 18.96 9.27
N THR A 230 7.46 18.97 8.02
CA THR A 230 8.54 18.11 7.51
C THR A 230 9.87 18.32 8.24
N PRO A 231 10.43 19.55 8.39
CA PRO A 231 11.70 19.71 9.08
C PRO A 231 11.62 19.38 10.57
N ILE A 232 10.51 19.67 11.23
CA ILE A 232 10.28 19.32 12.63
C ILE A 232 10.16 17.80 12.78
N GLY A 233 9.36 17.16 11.93
CA GLY A 233 9.20 15.72 11.89
C GLY A 233 10.53 14.98 11.68
N ALA A 234 11.35 15.46 10.73
CA ALA A 234 12.68 14.92 10.47
C ALA A 234 13.61 15.02 11.69
N LEU A 235 13.59 16.18 12.38
CA LEU A 235 14.39 16.36 13.59
C LEU A 235 13.95 15.41 14.71
N VAL A 236 12.64 15.25 14.91
CA VAL A 236 12.07 14.35 15.91
C VAL A 236 12.39 12.90 15.56
N ALA A 237 12.23 12.49 14.31
CA ALA A 237 12.57 11.14 13.84
C ALA A 237 14.06 10.81 14.06
N ARG A 238 14.95 11.75 13.73
CA ARG A 238 16.41 11.62 13.98
C ARG A 238 16.74 11.49 15.46
N SER A 239 15.98 12.12 16.37
CA SER A 239 16.18 11.96 17.83
C SER A 239 15.91 10.54 18.30
N ALA A 240 15.07 9.79 17.60
CA ALA A 240 14.81 8.37 17.79
C ALA A 240 15.70 7.47 16.90
N LYS A 241 16.73 8.04 16.27
CA LYS A 241 17.68 7.34 15.37
C LYS A 241 17.04 6.75 14.12
N VAL A 242 15.87 7.26 13.70
CA VAL A 242 15.26 6.87 12.43
C VAL A 242 16.14 7.41 11.29
N PRO A 243 16.61 6.56 10.38
CA PRO A 243 17.36 7.01 9.23
C PRO A 243 16.46 7.74 8.23
N ASP A 244 17.00 8.68 7.48
CA ASP A 244 16.25 9.37 6.43
C ASP A 244 15.66 8.35 5.43
N PRO A 245 14.48 8.62 4.84
CA PRO A 245 13.90 7.75 3.83
C PRO A 245 14.82 7.66 2.60
N PRO A 246 14.76 6.55 1.81
CA PRO A 246 15.67 6.30 0.71
C PRO A 246 15.55 7.30 -0.45
N PHE A 247 14.46 8.02 -0.52
CA PHE A 247 14.22 9.13 -1.46
C PHE A 247 13.30 10.18 -0.81
N ARG A 248 13.24 11.35 -1.42
CA ARG A 248 12.31 12.42 -1.03
C ARG A 248 11.13 12.45 -1.99
N TRP A 249 9.99 12.89 -1.50
CA TRP A 249 8.80 13.15 -2.28
C TRP A 249 8.07 14.38 -1.78
N SER A 250 7.26 14.96 -2.64
CA SER A 250 6.44 16.13 -2.31
C SER A 250 5.03 15.97 -2.85
N GLY A 251 4.07 16.62 -2.20
CA GLY A 251 2.70 16.73 -2.70
C GLY A 251 2.65 17.63 -3.92
N ILE A 252 2.10 17.13 -5.03
CA ILE A 252 1.93 17.90 -6.27
C ILE A 252 0.48 18.33 -6.50
N ARG A 253 -0.49 17.66 -5.85
CA ARG A 253 -1.92 18.00 -5.86
C ARG A 253 -2.56 17.65 -4.52
N GLY A 254 -3.60 18.39 -4.12
CA GLY A 254 -4.33 18.20 -2.87
C GLY A 254 -3.65 18.88 -1.67
N PRO A 255 -4.03 18.58 -0.41
CA PRO A 255 -5.04 17.58 -0.04
C PRO A 255 -6.48 18.05 -0.31
N TRP A 256 -7.37 17.13 -0.72
CA TRP A 256 -8.80 17.34 -0.89
C TRP A 256 -9.55 16.49 0.14
N PHE A 257 -10.48 17.10 0.88
CA PHE A 257 -11.13 16.47 2.03
C PHE A 257 -12.60 16.13 1.80
N ASP A 258 -13.16 16.48 0.65
CA ASP A 258 -14.53 16.17 0.30
C ASP A 258 -14.64 14.76 -0.28
N ASN A 259 -15.86 14.22 -0.27
CA ASN A 259 -16.13 12.94 -0.92
C ASN A 259 -15.80 13.04 -2.41
N ASN A 260 -15.12 12.05 -2.92
CA ASN A 260 -14.68 12.06 -4.30
C ASN A 260 -14.50 10.65 -4.86
N LEU A 261 -14.39 10.58 -6.19
CA LEU A 261 -14.05 9.38 -6.96
C LEU A 261 -12.90 9.73 -7.89
N ALA A 262 -11.85 8.92 -7.89
CA ALA A 262 -10.77 9.06 -8.85
C ALA A 262 -10.95 8.07 -10.00
N CYS A 263 -10.61 8.55 -11.20
CA CYS A 263 -10.47 7.72 -12.38
C CYS A 263 -9.04 7.78 -12.89
N LEU A 264 -8.49 6.62 -13.26
CA LEU A 264 -7.19 6.50 -13.91
C LEU A 264 -7.43 5.86 -15.28
N GLU A 265 -6.99 6.52 -16.33
CA GLU A 265 -7.07 6.05 -17.71
C GLU A 265 -5.65 5.86 -18.26
N VAL A 266 -5.43 4.72 -18.92
CA VAL A 266 -4.21 4.47 -19.67
C VAL A 266 -4.44 4.91 -21.10
N THR A 267 -3.68 5.89 -21.55
CA THR A 267 -3.78 6.46 -22.92
C THR A 267 -2.49 6.18 -23.70
N PRO A 268 -2.50 6.36 -25.04
CA PRO A 268 -1.27 6.27 -25.83
C PRO A 268 -0.20 7.27 -25.38
N GLU A 269 -0.60 8.40 -24.81
CA GLU A 269 0.27 9.49 -24.35
C GLU A 269 0.77 9.29 -22.91
N GLY A 270 0.14 8.36 -22.12
CA GLY A 270 0.55 8.09 -20.74
C GLY A 270 -0.60 7.70 -19.82
N LEU A 271 -0.56 8.17 -18.59
CA LEU A 271 -1.60 7.96 -17.57
C LEU A 271 -2.30 9.28 -17.28
N ASP A 272 -3.61 9.31 -17.48
CA ASP A 272 -4.47 10.41 -17.08
C ASP A 272 -5.19 10.07 -15.78
N LEU A 273 -5.13 10.98 -14.82
CA LEU A 273 -5.72 10.80 -13.50
C LEU A 273 -6.55 12.04 -13.14
N TRP A 274 -7.82 11.84 -12.82
CA TRP A 274 -8.71 12.93 -12.40
C TRP A 274 -9.64 12.51 -11.27
N TRP A 275 -10.17 13.51 -10.56
CA TRP A 275 -11.13 13.35 -9.46
C TRP A 275 -12.44 14.03 -9.81
N GLN A 276 -13.54 13.42 -9.39
CA GLN A 276 -14.91 13.93 -9.54
C GLN A 276 -15.60 14.03 -8.18
#